data_14a2a0951eefc820fb9899f911a5226e
#
_entry.id   14a2a0951eefc820fb9899f911a5226e
#
_cell.length_a   1.000
_cell.length_b   1.000
_cell.length_c   1.000
_cell.angle_alpha   90.00
_cell.angle_beta   90.00
_cell.angle_gamma   90.00
#
_symmetry.space_group_name_H-M   'P 1'
#
loop_
_entity.id
_entity.type
_entity.pdbx_description
1 polymer ?
#
loop_
_entity_poly.entity_id
_entity_poly.type
_entity_poly.pdbx_seq_one_letter_code
_entity_poly.pdbx_strand_id
1 'polypeptide(L)'
;MLREASSLVGLCLALQVAAFSEPLIKFAAPDLVPHGASQIVDHAFASFSFPAHWLPDFAGNNSHPNLFSRDILDLLDRTYYNSSQKESIFVETGANGIPSAVYVGPVYFEAFHNFPGSLWSFQANLANNATWGLNNTLEVCEQVMNTLKSSLITFEIGNEVDLYPCAVRPCDYDIHDYLQEWTTYADAISESVLRGNRYGLDEQKFFQALVFANAELKSFTTPNAFNGGIDLTNHVKSVSLHHYAAGNQAWVRLQETFMNHTAVVANLSIYSPANNYLKSNYPDITFLLGETNSDYTNILMNQVEGVFGSSLWLIDYLLYGMSLNITRFNLIQGTTFGYTGWVPVPTGSMQPYVRPPLYGQIVVADIIGQNPHVQIFPIDLGAEHWKFSAYGVYESTKLSKYVLVNLDEWNSTTRYPRPTQKVTLNFPSGVSSATVQRLLGAGASADSDISWGGLSWNYTHGRLTQSGQPHHEILRITRGMAKLTIPSTEAVVVTLG
;
A
#
# COMPACT_ATOMS: atom_id res chain seq x y z
N MET A 1 -5.39 53.07 -68.43
CA MET A 1 -4.52 53.07 -67.25
C MET A 1 -5.45 53.07 -66.04
N LEU A 2 -5.87 51.90 -65.59
CA LEU A 2 -6.76 51.68 -64.42
C LEU A 2 -5.95 50.94 -63.37
N ARG A 3 -5.87 51.55 -62.20
CA ARG A 3 -5.29 50.90 -60.99
C ARG A 3 -6.37 50.07 -60.33
N GLU A 4 -6.13 48.79 -60.21
CA GLU A 4 -6.93 47.92 -59.32
C GLU A 4 -6.28 47.91 -57.92
N ALA A 5 -7.08 48.25 -56.94
CA ALA A 5 -6.76 48.17 -55.53
C ALA A 5 -7.32 46.86 -55.00
N SER A 6 -6.47 45.88 -54.61
CA SER A 6 -6.85 44.64 -53.93
C SER A 6 -6.94 44.90 -52.44
N SER A 7 -8.15 44.83 -51.90
CA SER A 7 -8.40 44.84 -50.45
C SER A 7 -8.23 43.44 -49.91
N LEU A 8 -7.22 43.20 -49.07
CA LEU A 8 -7.12 42.00 -48.24
C LEU A 8 -8.08 42.15 -47.05
N VAL A 9 -9.11 41.34 -47.06
CA VAL A 9 -9.97 41.13 -45.87
C VAL A 9 -9.32 40.03 -45.04
N GLY A 10 -8.68 40.40 -43.93
CA GLY A 10 -8.17 39.47 -42.95
C GLY A 10 -9.29 38.86 -42.14
N LEU A 11 -9.57 37.56 -42.35
CA LEU A 11 -10.52 36.80 -41.58
C LEU A 11 -9.82 36.33 -40.27
N CYS A 12 -10.02 37.04 -39.16
CA CYS A 12 -9.63 36.55 -37.83
C CYS A 12 -10.60 35.42 -37.39
N LEU A 13 -10.21 34.19 -37.58
CA LEU A 13 -10.85 33.05 -36.90
C LEU A 13 -10.47 33.07 -35.39
N ALA A 14 -11.35 33.59 -34.58
CA ALA A 14 -11.29 33.36 -33.14
C ALA A 14 -11.69 31.92 -32.87
N LEU A 15 -10.73 31.03 -32.63
CA LEU A 15 -10.97 29.71 -32.07
C LEU A 15 -11.47 29.91 -30.62
N GLN A 16 -12.76 29.90 -30.44
CA GLN A 16 -13.35 29.66 -29.11
C GLN A 16 -13.02 28.22 -28.69
N VAL A 17 -12.01 28.06 -27.85
CA VAL A 17 -11.78 26.85 -27.11
C VAL A 17 -12.96 26.74 -26.15
N ALA A 18 -13.97 25.97 -26.51
CA ALA A 18 -15.01 25.57 -25.59
C ALA A 18 -14.34 24.82 -24.46
N ALA A 19 -14.36 25.38 -23.27
CA ALA A 19 -13.98 24.65 -22.07
C ALA A 19 -15.01 23.51 -21.92
N PHE A 20 -14.64 22.31 -22.29
CA PHE A 20 -15.43 21.12 -22.01
C PHE A 20 -15.50 20.98 -20.49
N SER A 21 -16.59 21.44 -19.90
CA SER A 21 -16.89 21.08 -18.52
C SER A 21 -17.34 19.62 -18.52
N GLU A 22 -16.61 18.77 -17.85
CA GLU A 22 -17.05 17.39 -17.66
C GLU A 22 -18.45 17.33 -17.05
N PRO A 23 -19.24 16.28 -17.38
CA PRO A 23 -20.60 16.15 -16.86
C PRO A 23 -20.59 16.15 -15.33
N LEU A 24 -21.62 16.75 -14.74
CA LEU A 24 -21.78 16.80 -13.28
C LEU A 24 -22.04 15.40 -12.73
N ILE A 25 -21.11 14.89 -11.90
CA ILE A 25 -21.31 13.63 -11.18
C ILE A 25 -22.23 13.90 -9.96
N LYS A 26 -23.29 13.11 -9.83
CA LYS A 26 -24.20 13.13 -8.67
C LYS A 26 -24.22 11.77 -8.04
N PHE A 27 -23.89 11.70 -6.77
CA PHE A 27 -23.90 10.45 -6.03
C PHE A 27 -24.23 10.65 -4.55
N ALA A 28 -24.64 9.56 -3.91
CA ALA A 28 -24.90 9.50 -2.49
C ALA A 28 -24.33 8.19 -1.93
N ALA A 29 -23.70 8.27 -0.78
CA ALA A 29 -23.53 7.09 0.05
C ALA A 29 -24.76 6.97 0.98
N PRO A 30 -25.21 5.75 1.32
CA PRO A 30 -26.24 5.55 2.33
C PRO A 30 -25.87 6.18 3.67
N ASP A 31 -26.84 6.65 4.44
CA ASP A 31 -26.61 7.25 5.77
C ASP A 31 -26.02 6.25 6.77
N LEU A 32 -26.42 4.98 6.64
CA LEU A 32 -25.93 3.86 7.44
C LEU A 32 -25.08 2.93 6.57
N VAL A 33 -24.14 2.21 7.22
CA VAL A 33 -23.28 1.27 6.54
C VAL A 33 -24.08 0.30 5.67
N PRO A 34 -23.86 0.26 4.35
CA PRO A 34 -24.63 -0.60 3.45
C PRO A 34 -24.12 -2.04 3.47
N HIS A 35 -24.98 -2.96 3.06
CA HIS A 35 -24.56 -4.31 2.69
C HIS A 35 -23.60 -4.22 1.49
N GLY A 36 -22.39 -4.71 1.63
CA GLY A 36 -21.33 -4.57 0.62
C GLY A 36 -20.25 -3.55 0.99
N ALA A 37 -20.37 -2.88 2.14
CA ALA A 37 -19.23 -2.23 2.76
C ALA A 37 -18.20 -3.27 3.25
N SER A 38 -16.97 -2.85 3.42
CA SER A 38 -15.90 -3.69 3.96
C SER A 38 -16.27 -4.27 5.34
N GLN A 39 -15.56 -5.31 5.76
CA GLN A 39 -15.40 -5.60 7.18
C GLN A 39 -14.83 -4.36 7.92
N ILE A 40 -14.79 -4.40 9.25
CA ILE A 40 -14.08 -3.39 10.04
C ILE A 40 -12.61 -3.41 9.61
N VAL A 41 -12.10 -2.24 9.23
CA VAL A 41 -10.73 -2.07 8.75
C VAL A 41 -9.75 -2.25 9.93
N ASP A 42 -8.72 -3.05 9.73
CA ASP A 42 -7.60 -3.14 10.66
C ASP A 42 -6.80 -1.83 10.67
N HIS A 43 -6.50 -1.27 11.84
CA HIS A 43 -5.69 -0.05 11.95
C HIS A 43 -4.26 -0.22 11.42
N ALA A 44 -3.73 -1.45 11.41
CA ALA A 44 -2.46 -1.79 10.77
C ALA A 44 -2.60 -2.08 9.27
N PHE A 45 -3.65 -1.60 8.62
CA PHE A 45 -3.99 -1.89 7.23
C PHE A 45 -2.85 -1.54 6.25
N ALA A 46 -2.32 -0.32 6.30
CA ALA A 46 -1.19 0.11 5.50
C ALA A 46 0.12 -0.24 6.24
N SER A 47 0.54 -1.47 6.12
CA SER A 47 1.78 -2.01 6.69
C SER A 47 2.94 -1.89 5.71
N PHE A 48 4.14 -2.28 6.15
CA PHE A 48 5.34 -2.26 5.33
C PHE A 48 5.98 -3.63 5.24
N SER A 49 6.55 -3.94 4.09
CA SER A 49 7.49 -5.05 3.90
C SER A 49 8.89 -4.50 3.67
N PHE A 50 9.88 -5.07 4.35
CA PHE A 50 11.28 -4.71 4.21
C PHE A 50 12.08 -5.94 3.82
N PRO A 51 12.66 -6.01 2.61
CA PRO A 51 13.66 -7.03 2.29
C PRO A 51 14.79 -7.01 3.33
N ALA A 52 15.26 -8.18 3.74
CA ALA A 52 16.22 -8.31 4.83
C ALA A 52 17.46 -7.40 4.68
N HIS A 53 17.98 -7.26 3.47
CA HIS A 53 19.16 -6.44 3.19
C HIS A 53 18.92 -4.92 3.26
N TRP A 54 17.66 -4.45 3.18
CA TRP A 54 17.32 -3.03 3.32
C TRP A 54 16.91 -2.62 4.74
N LEU A 55 16.48 -3.57 5.58
CA LEU A 55 16.02 -3.25 6.93
C LEU A 55 16.99 -2.36 7.73
N PRO A 56 18.33 -2.56 7.72
CA PRO A 56 19.23 -1.68 8.43
C PRO A 56 19.33 -0.26 7.88
N ASP A 57 19.13 -0.07 6.58
CA ASP A 57 19.06 1.30 6.02
C ASP A 57 17.86 2.05 6.57
N PHE A 58 16.72 1.35 6.70
CA PHE A 58 15.50 1.93 7.26
C PHE A 58 15.55 2.05 8.78
N ALA A 59 16.02 1.05 9.49
CA ALA A 59 16.02 1.03 10.95
C ALA A 59 17.25 1.73 11.57
N GLY A 60 18.35 1.77 10.86
CA GLY A 60 19.67 2.09 11.44
C GLY A 60 20.20 0.96 12.30
N ASN A 61 21.13 1.28 13.18
CA ASN A 61 21.64 0.36 14.19
C ASN A 61 21.43 0.94 15.60
N ASN A 62 21.81 0.18 16.61
CA ASN A 62 21.61 0.54 18.00
C ASN A 62 22.39 1.77 18.48
N SER A 63 23.56 2.05 17.89
CA SER A 63 24.30 3.26 18.17
C SER A 63 23.78 4.47 17.40
N HIS A 64 23.16 4.22 16.24
CA HIS A 64 22.70 5.22 15.29
C HIS A 64 21.36 4.78 14.68
N PRO A 65 20.25 4.86 15.46
CA PRO A 65 18.91 4.57 14.94
C PRO A 65 18.55 5.58 13.84
N ASN A 66 17.87 5.10 12.79
CA ASN A 66 17.37 5.98 11.74
C ASN A 66 16.11 6.70 12.25
N LEU A 67 16.30 7.86 12.85
CA LEU A 67 15.22 8.64 13.44
C LEU A 67 14.26 9.18 12.37
N PHE A 68 14.71 9.39 11.15
CA PHE A 68 13.86 9.83 10.05
C PHE A 68 12.82 8.77 9.68
N SER A 69 13.23 7.52 9.49
CA SER A 69 12.29 6.41 9.26
C SER A 69 11.37 6.17 10.44
N ARG A 70 11.89 6.27 11.66
CA ARG A 70 11.09 6.16 12.88
C ARG A 70 10.01 7.23 12.95
N ASP A 71 10.36 8.50 12.69
CA ASP A 71 9.40 9.60 12.67
C ASP A 71 8.29 9.39 11.63
N ILE A 72 8.60 8.78 10.48
CA ILE A 72 7.61 8.45 9.45
C ILE A 72 6.66 7.36 9.94
N LEU A 73 7.16 6.30 10.57
CA LEU A 73 6.33 5.24 11.12
C LEU A 73 5.48 5.76 12.29
N ASP A 74 6.05 6.61 13.17
CA ASP A 74 5.31 7.27 14.25
C ASP A 74 4.18 8.19 13.70
N LEU A 75 4.39 8.83 12.55
CA LEU A 75 3.37 9.63 11.87
C LEU A 75 2.17 8.79 11.43
N LEU A 76 2.43 7.55 10.97
CA LEU A 76 1.42 6.64 10.44
C LEU A 76 0.74 5.82 11.53
N ASP A 77 1.46 5.41 12.60
CA ASP A 77 0.99 4.49 13.65
C ASP A 77 0.67 5.17 15.01
N ARG A 78 1.22 6.35 15.29
CA ARG A 78 1.03 7.11 16.54
C ARG A 78 1.40 6.38 17.84
N THR A 79 2.45 5.56 17.85
CA THR A 79 2.96 4.86 19.04
C THR A 79 4.38 5.27 19.43
N TYR A 80 4.72 5.20 20.74
CA TYR A 80 5.96 5.74 21.33
C TYR A 80 6.84 4.70 21.96
N TYR A 81 8.19 4.82 21.82
CA TYR A 81 9.19 4.23 22.76
C TYR A 81 10.66 4.62 22.55
N ASN A 82 11.60 3.97 23.29
CA ASN A 82 13.02 4.32 23.44
C ASN A 82 13.93 3.07 23.46
N SER A 83 14.99 3.08 22.87
CA SER A 83 16.44 3.09 22.74
C SER A 83 17.29 1.83 22.90
N SER A 84 18.31 1.78 22.06
CA SER A 84 19.75 1.48 22.04
C SER A 84 20.25 0.08 21.70
N GLN A 85 21.05 -0.05 20.56
CA GLN A 85 22.19 -0.94 20.33
C GLN A 85 22.77 -1.07 18.90
N LYS A 86 23.81 -1.92 18.60
CA LYS A 86 24.81 -1.82 17.48
C LYS A 86 24.76 -2.88 16.37
N GLU A 87 25.39 -2.59 15.26
CA GLU A 87 25.52 -3.09 13.85
C GLU A 87 25.21 -4.56 13.42
N SER A 88 24.85 -4.79 12.09
CA SER A 88 23.98 -5.88 11.71
C SER A 88 24.15 -6.72 10.45
N ILE A 89 24.66 -6.28 9.27
CA ILE A 89 24.53 -7.06 8.01
C ILE A 89 25.77 -7.17 7.15
N PHE A 90 25.89 -8.33 6.45
CA PHE A 90 26.74 -8.56 5.28
C PHE A 90 25.90 -9.07 4.09
N VAL A 91 26.14 -8.55 2.87
CA VAL A 91 25.41 -8.88 1.64
C VAL A 91 26.38 -9.30 0.54
N GLU A 92 26.11 -10.44 -0.10
CA GLU A 92 26.75 -10.83 -1.36
C GLU A 92 25.93 -10.31 -2.53
N THR A 93 26.53 -9.51 -3.41
CA THR A 93 25.84 -8.90 -4.54
C THR A 93 25.83 -9.83 -5.75
N GLY A 94 24.64 -10.16 -6.26
CA GLY A 94 24.46 -10.91 -7.50
C GLY A 94 24.66 -10.04 -8.76
N ALA A 95 24.63 -10.67 -9.93
CA ALA A 95 24.96 -10.06 -11.22
C ALA A 95 24.09 -8.85 -11.62
N ASN A 96 22.88 -8.72 -11.07
CA ASN A 96 21.92 -7.66 -11.39
C ASN A 96 21.72 -6.65 -10.25
N GLY A 97 22.66 -6.59 -9.29
CA GLY A 97 22.49 -5.74 -8.11
C GLY A 97 21.50 -6.28 -7.05
N ILE A 98 20.86 -7.40 -7.34
CA ILE A 98 20.03 -8.14 -6.38
C ILE A 98 20.96 -9.05 -5.57
N PRO A 99 20.84 -9.13 -4.24
CA PRO A 99 21.63 -10.03 -3.44
C PRO A 99 21.50 -11.49 -3.89
N SER A 100 22.61 -12.18 -4.07
CA SER A 100 22.64 -13.63 -4.29
C SER A 100 22.57 -14.41 -2.98
N ALA A 101 23.04 -13.80 -1.89
CA ALA A 101 22.90 -14.29 -0.52
C ALA A 101 22.92 -13.12 0.46
N VAL A 102 22.17 -13.27 1.56
CA VAL A 102 22.14 -12.32 2.68
C VAL A 102 22.46 -13.08 3.96
N TYR A 103 23.54 -12.70 4.62
CA TYR A 103 23.95 -13.28 5.90
C TYR A 103 23.61 -12.29 7.00
N VAL A 104 22.81 -12.71 7.96
CA VAL A 104 22.41 -11.89 9.11
C VAL A 104 23.09 -12.42 10.38
N GLY A 105 23.71 -11.52 11.14
CA GLY A 105 24.29 -11.83 12.45
C GLY A 105 23.33 -11.46 13.59
N PRO A 106 23.66 -11.78 14.85
CA PRO A 106 22.83 -11.45 16.01
C PRO A 106 22.46 -9.97 16.09
N VAL A 107 23.34 -9.08 15.67
CA VAL A 107 23.15 -7.62 15.67
C VAL A 107 22.08 -7.15 14.66
N TYR A 108 21.78 -7.94 13.63
CA TYR A 108 20.69 -7.67 12.70
C TYR A 108 19.34 -7.54 13.42
N PHE A 109 19.07 -8.43 14.36
CA PHE A 109 17.77 -8.48 15.05
C PHE A 109 17.57 -7.29 15.99
N GLU A 110 18.62 -6.58 16.35
CA GLU A 110 18.53 -5.37 17.16
C GLU A 110 17.88 -4.21 16.39
N ALA A 111 17.93 -4.23 15.06
CA ALA A 111 17.28 -3.23 14.19
C ALA A 111 15.78 -3.12 14.45
N PHE A 112 15.12 -4.22 14.81
CA PHE A 112 13.69 -4.23 15.13
C PHE A 112 13.33 -3.34 16.33
N HIS A 113 14.23 -3.14 17.27
CA HIS A 113 14.01 -2.27 18.43
C HIS A 113 13.93 -0.79 18.07
N ASN A 114 14.39 -0.41 16.87
CA ASN A 114 14.35 0.96 16.39
C ASN A 114 12.97 1.38 15.86
N PHE A 115 12.04 0.42 15.76
CA PHE A 115 10.63 0.64 15.43
C PHE A 115 9.73 0.18 16.58
N PRO A 116 9.73 0.91 17.70
CA PRO A 116 8.97 0.55 18.88
C PRO A 116 7.46 0.64 18.63
N GLY A 117 6.72 -0.27 19.23
CA GLY A 117 5.27 -0.37 19.05
C GLY A 117 4.84 -1.11 17.79
N SER A 118 5.73 -1.33 16.83
CA SER A 118 5.43 -2.10 15.62
C SER A 118 5.19 -3.57 15.93
N LEU A 119 4.23 -4.17 15.21
CA LEU A 119 3.99 -5.60 15.18
C LEU A 119 4.68 -6.19 13.95
N TRP A 120 5.27 -7.38 14.11
CA TRP A 120 6.15 -7.98 13.12
C TRP A 120 5.64 -9.33 12.63
N SER A 121 5.54 -9.48 11.31
CA SER A 121 5.60 -10.76 10.63
C SER A 121 7.06 -11.00 10.20
N PHE A 122 7.59 -12.20 10.42
CA PHE A 122 8.94 -12.52 10.00
C PHE A 122 8.94 -13.69 9.01
N GLN A 123 9.62 -13.50 7.88
CA GLN A 123 9.69 -14.50 6.83
C GLN A 123 10.77 -15.56 7.17
N ALA A 124 10.32 -16.79 7.36
CA ALA A 124 11.15 -17.98 7.57
C ALA A 124 11.60 -18.54 6.21
N ASN A 125 12.89 -18.74 6.03
CA ASN A 125 13.47 -19.18 4.77
C ASN A 125 13.12 -20.62 4.44
N LEU A 126 12.30 -20.86 3.43
CA LEU A 126 11.97 -22.17 2.85
C LEU A 126 12.82 -22.49 1.60
N ALA A 127 13.39 -21.49 0.93
CA ALA A 127 14.09 -21.68 -0.34
C ALA A 127 15.37 -22.53 -0.20
N ASN A 128 16.01 -22.51 0.97
CA ASN A 128 17.22 -23.27 1.23
C ASN A 128 16.91 -24.78 1.40
N ASN A 129 17.17 -25.56 0.36
CA ASN A 129 16.94 -27.01 0.34
C ASN A 129 18.18 -27.86 0.76
N ALA A 130 19.22 -27.21 1.27
CA ALA A 130 20.37 -27.93 1.83
C ALA A 130 19.95 -28.71 3.10
N THR A 131 20.68 -29.78 3.42
CA THR A 131 20.36 -30.63 4.60
C THR A 131 20.40 -29.88 5.94
N TRP A 132 21.06 -28.71 5.98
CA TRP A 132 21.12 -27.83 7.15
C TRP A 132 20.08 -26.69 7.09
N GLY A 133 19.30 -26.56 5.99
CA GLY A 133 18.40 -25.43 5.75
C GLY A 133 17.36 -25.27 6.84
N LEU A 134 16.64 -26.33 7.17
CA LEU A 134 15.63 -26.29 8.23
C LEU A 134 16.22 -25.89 9.59
N ASN A 135 17.37 -26.48 9.99
CA ASN A 135 17.99 -26.14 11.27
C ASN A 135 18.40 -24.67 11.34
N ASN A 136 18.94 -24.12 10.25
CA ASN A 136 19.29 -22.69 10.18
C ASN A 136 18.02 -21.81 10.30
N THR A 137 16.94 -22.20 9.65
CA THR A 137 15.66 -21.48 9.79
C THR A 137 15.12 -21.52 11.21
N LEU A 138 15.24 -22.66 11.91
CA LEU A 138 14.85 -22.76 13.32
C LEU A 138 15.68 -21.85 14.22
N GLU A 139 17.02 -21.80 14.03
CA GLU A 139 17.92 -20.89 14.75
C GLU A 139 17.51 -19.42 14.55
N VAL A 140 17.21 -19.03 13.31
CA VAL A 140 16.75 -17.68 12.99
C VAL A 140 15.39 -17.39 13.65
N CYS A 141 14.43 -18.28 13.56
CA CYS A 141 13.11 -18.11 14.17
C CYS A 141 13.21 -18.00 15.72
N GLU A 142 14.11 -18.73 16.36
CA GLU A 142 14.36 -18.61 17.80
C GLU A 142 14.96 -17.23 18.14
N GLN A 143 15.94 -16.73 17.37
CA GLN A 143 16.49 -15.38 17.55
C GLN A 143 15.43 -14.30 17.38
N VAL A 144 14.60 -14.40 16.35
CA VAL A 144 13.48 -13.48 16.10
C VAL A 144 12.49 -13.48 17.25
N MET A 145 12.04 -14.66 17.70
CA MET A 145 11.10 -14.78 18.82
C MET A 145 11.68 -14.18 20.12
N ASN A 146 12.95 -14.45 20.42
CA ASN A 146 13.60 -13.91 21.61
C ASN A 146 13.82 -12.39 21.55
N THR A 147 13.97 -11.84 20.35
CA THR A 147 14.11 -10.40 20.12
C THR A 147 12.77 -9.68 20.17
N LEU A 148 11.80 -10.13 19.39
CA LEU A 148 10.51 -9.47 19.19
C LEU A 148 9.49 -9.79 20.31
N LYS A 149 9.58 -10.98 20.91
CA LYS A 149 8.70 -11.38 22.02
C LYS A 149 7.22 -11.28 21.58
N SER A 150 6.39 -10.55 22.35
CA SER A 150 4.98 -10.33 22.04
C SER A 150 4.72 -9.41 20.84
N SER A 151 5.73 -8.72 20.32
CA SER A 151 5.62 -7.97 19.07
C SER A 151 5.68 -8.83 17.81
N LEU A 152 6.14 -10.08 17.92
CA LEU A 152 6.06 -11.06 16.83
C LEU A 152 4.63 -11.59 16.75
N ILE A 153 3.98 -11.38 15.61
CA ILE A 153 2.58 -11.79 15.41
C ILE A 153 2.41 -13.03 14.53
N THR A 154 3.39 -13.34 13.70
CA THR A 154 3.36 -14.52 12.81
C THR A 154 4.75 -14.81 12.24
N PHE A 155 4.99 -16.06 11.89
CA PHE A 155 6.02 -16.47 10.94
C PHE A 155 5.38 -16.68 9.57
N GLU A 156 6.00 -16.11 8.53
CA GLU A 156 5.66 -16.36 7.14
C GLU A 156 6.64 -17.38 6.57
N ILE A 157 6.18 -18.55 6.11
CA ILE A 157 7.04 -19.64 5.66
C ILE A 157 7.17 -19.62 4.13
N GLY A 158 8.35 -19.28 3.64
CA GLY A 158 8.67 -19.16 2.22
C GLY A 158 8.42 -17.77 1.65
N ASN A 159 8.80 -17.59 0.39
CA ASN A 159 8.56 -16.39 -0.41
C ASN A 159 8.37 -16.77 -1.87
N GLU A 160 7.23 -16.40 -2.46
CA GLU A 160 6.92 -16.61 -3.87
C GLU A 160 7.16 -18.06 -4.31
N VAL A 161 6.67 -18.99 -3.51
CA VAL A 161 6.93 -20.43 -3.68
C VAL A 161 6.33 -21.01 -4.96
N ASP A 162 5.34 -20.36 -5.54
CA ASP A 162 4.78 -20.66 -6.86
C ASP A 162 5.78 -20.38 -8.00
N LEU A 163 6.87 -19.65 -7.74
CA LEU A 163 7.99 -19.40 -8.65
C LEU A 163 9.18 -20.35 -8.43
N TYR A 164 9.12 -21.25 -7.44
CA TYR A 164 10.19 -22.22 -7.14
C TYR A 164 10.42 -23.27 -8.25
N PRO A 165 9.39 -23.75 -8.99
CA PRO A 165 9.61 -24.72 -10.06
C PRO A 165 10.62 -24.25 -11.10
N CYS A 166 11.61 -25.09 -11.42
CA CYS A 166 12.74 -24.80 -12.32
C CYS A 166 13.72 -23.70 -11.83
N ALA A 167 13.44 -23.03 -10.72
CA ALA A 167 14.33 -22.00 -10.15
C ALA A 167 15.13 -22.55 -8.97
N VAL A 168 14.46 -22.89 -7.87
CA VAL A 168 15.08 -23.40 -6.63
C VAL A 168 14.57 -24.80 -6.25
N ARG A 169 13.64 -25.33 -7.03
CA ARG A 169 13.11 -26.70 -6.94
C ARG A 169 13.07 -27.34 -8.34
N PRO A 170 12.89 -28.67 -8.46
CA PRO A 170 12.67 -29.36 -9.73
C PRO A 170 11.49 -28.75 -10.51
N CYS A 171 11.46 -28.94 -11.84
CA CYS A 171 10.43 -28.32 -12.69
C CYS A 171 9.01 -28.90 -12.51
N ASP A 172 8.91 -30.07 -11.95
CA ASP A 172 7.67 -30.77 -11.60
C ASP A 172 7.19 -30.51 -10.17
N TYR A 173 7.91 -29.69 -9.39
CA TYR A 173 7.50 -29.22 -8.09
C TYR A 173 6.12 -28.55 -8.16
N ASP A 174 5.19 -29.02 -7.36
CA ASP A 174 3.81 -28.57 -7.39
C ASP A 174 3.25 -28.23 -5.98
N ILE A 175 1.95 -28.02 -5.91
CA ILE A 175 1.29 -27.67 -4.66
C ILE A 175 1.44 -28.76 -3.58
N HIS A 176 1.48 -30.05 -3.95
CA HIS A 176 1.61 -31.14 -2.99
C HIS A 176 3.01 -31.18 -2.36
N ASP A 177 4.04 -30.94 -3.15
CA ASP A 177 5.41 -30.83 -2.66
C ASP A 177 5.55 -29.64 -1.69
N TYR A 178 4.99 -28.50 -2.08
CA TYR A 178 4.95 -27.33 -1.22
C TYR A 178 4.24 -27.62 0.12
N LEU A 179 3.08 -28.26 0.10
CA LEU A 179 2.33 -28.58 1.31
C LEU A 179 3.15 -29.47 2.25
N GLN A 180 3.87 -30.43 1.73
CA GLN A 180 4.73 -31.31 2.53
C GLN A 180 5.90 -30.52 3.16
N GLU A 181 6.57 -29.68 2.38
CA GLU A 181 7.66 -28.84 2.90
C GLU A 181 7.16 -27.85 3.94
N TRP A 182 6.08 -27.11 3.61
CA TRP A 182 5.51 -26.12 4.50
C TRP A 182 5.07 -26.70 5.85
N THR A 183 4.36 -27.82 5.83
CA THR A 183 3.92 -28.51 7.05
C THR A 183 5.13 -28.95 7.88
N THR A 184 6.17 -29.51 7.24
CA THR A 184 7.41 -29.89 7.92
C THR A 184 8.04 -28.72 8.67
N TYR A 185 8.10 -27.54 8.04
CA TYR A 185 8.66 -26.33 8.66
C TYR A 185 7.74 -25.79 9.75
N ALA A 186 6.44 -25.74 9.53
CA ALA A 186 5.47 -25.26 10.51
C ALA A 186 5.47 -26.14 11.78
N ASP A 187 5.46 -27.46 11.63
CA ASP A 187 5.55 -28.41 12.76
C ASP A 187 6.88 -28.22 13.51
N ALA A 188 8.00 -28.14 12.81
CA ALA A 188 9.32 -27.99 13.43
C ALA A 188 9.44 -26.65 14.20
N ILE A 189 8.96 -25.55 13.64
CA ILE A 189 8.95 -24.23 14.31
C ILE A 189 8.01 -24.27 15.53
N SER A 190 6.82 -24.85 15.39
CA SER A 190 5.88 -25.00 16.51
C SER A 190 6.48 -25.77 17.66
N GLU A 191 7.14 -26.91 17.36
CA GLU A 191 7.72 -27.76 18.38
C GLU A 191 8.99 -27.23 19.02
N SER A 192 9.89 -26.63 18.22
CA SER A 192 11.22 -26.25 18.68
C SER A 192 11.32 -24.81 19.15
N VAL A 193 10.45 -23.91 18.61
CA VAL A 193 10.52 -22.46 18.86
C VAL A 193 9.32 -21.99 19.67
N LEU A 194 8.09 -22.33 19.27
CA LEU A 194 6.89 -21.75 19.87
C LEU A 194 6.43 -22.50 21.13
N ARG A 195 6.63 -23.82 21.20
CA ARG A 195 6.15 -24.64 22.32
C ARG A 195 6.72 -24.17 23.66
N GLY A 196 5.81 -23.91 24.62
CA GLY A 196 6.19 -23.42 25.92
C GLY A 196 6.80 -22.03 25.97
N ASN A 197 6.59 -21.23 24.92
CA ASN A 197 7.11 -19.86 24.89
C ASN A 197 6.57 -19.03 26.06
N ARG A 198 7.42 -18.17 26.60
CA ARG A 198 7.08 -17.28 27.75
C ARG A 198 6.46 -15.93 27.34
N TYR A 199 6.22 -15.74 26.05
CA TYR A 199 5.77 -14.46 25.50
C TYR A 199 4.28 -14.41 25.20
N GLY A 200 3.57 -15.53 25.40
CA GLY A 200 2.13 -15.65 25.15
C GLY A 200 1.76 -15.77 23.67
N LEU A 201 2.72 -16.20 22.83
CA LEU A 201 2.46 -16.48 21.42
C LEU A 201 1.66 -17.78 21.30
N ASP A 202 0.73 -17.83 20.34
CA ASP A 202 -0.02 -19.04 20.03
C ASP A 202 0.94 -20.12 19.47
N GLU A 203 0.85 -21.32 19.98
CA GLU A 203 1.71 -22.43 19.58
C GLU A 203 1.20 -23.13 18.30
N GLN A 204 -0.05 -22.92 17.94
CA GLN A 204 -0.71 -23.56 16.80
C GLN A 204 -1.00 -22.56 15.69
N LYS A 205 -1.96 -21.66 15.86
CA LYS A 205 -2.44 -20.72 14.84
C LYS A 205 -1.54 -19.50 14.70
N PHE A 206 -0.30 -19.72 14.24
CA PHE A 206 0.75 -18.71 14.25
C PHE A 206 1.37 -18.41 12.88
N PHE A 207 1.01 -19.12 11.82
CA PHE A 207 1.71 -19.01 10.56
C PHE A 207 0.91 -18.27 9.48
N GLN A 208 1.63 -17.50 8.68
CA GLN A 208 1.17 -16.93 7.43
C GLN A 208 1.58 -17.86 6.30
N ALA A 209 0.59 -18.36 5.57
CA ALA A 209 0.76 -19.39 4.57
C ALA A 209 0.62 -18.86 3.14
N LEU A 210 0.99 -19.67 2.19
CA LEU A 210 1.01 -19.52 0.74
C LEU A 210 2.15 -18.64 0.26
N VAL A 211 2.11 -17.33 0.49
CA VAL A 211 3.15 -16.38 0.07
C VAL A 211 3.46 -16.52 -1.44
N PHE A 212 2.39 -16.60 -2.25
CA PHE A 212 2.51 -16.75 -3.70
C PHE A 212 2.65 -15.40 -4.38
N ALA A 213 3.52 -15.33 -5.41
CA ALA A 213 3.66 -14.16 -6.27
C ALA A 213 2.41 -13.84 -7.08
N ASN A 214 1.57 -14.85 -7.31
CA ASN A 214 0.39 -14.75 -8.16
C ASN A 214 -0.88 -15.14 -7.40
N ALA A 215 -2.01 -14.57 -7.79
CA ALA A 215 -3.32 -14.99 -7.26
C ALA A 215 -3.61 -16.46 -7.57
N GLU A 216 -3.25 -16.90 -8.78
CA GLU A 216 -3.36 -18.27 -9.24
C GLU A 216 -2.25 -18.57 -10.27
N LEU A 217 -1.45 -19.61 -10.02
CA LEU A 217 -0.44 -20.09 -10.98
C LEU A 217 -0.43 -21.62 -10.99
N LYS A 218 -0.95 -22.23 -12.06
CA LYS A 218 -1.04 -23.70 -12.22
C LYS A 218 -1.79 -24.34 -11.02
N SER A 219 -1.10 -25.21 -10.26
CA SER A 219 -1.65 -25.87 -9.07
C SER A 219 -1.61 -24.98 -7.82
N PHE A 220 -0.81 -23.92 -7.83
CA PHE A 220 -0.65 -23.00 -6.69
C PHE A 220 -1.84 -22.05 -6.60
N THR A 221 -2.88 -22.49 -5.90
CA THR A 221 -4.09 -21.71 -5.63
C THR A 221 -4.51 -21.89 -4.18
N THR A 222 -5.18 -20.90 -3.61
CA THR A 222 -5.69 -21.00 -2.23
C THR A 222 -6.60 -22.22 -2.04
N PRO A 223 -7.60 -22.50 -2.91
CA PRO A 223 -8.42 -23.71 -2.77
C PRO A 223 -7.63 -25.01 -2.82
N ASN A 224 -6.64 -25.13 -3.71
CA ASN A 224 -5.85 -26.35 -3.81
C ASN A 224 -4.99 -26.58 -2.55
N ALA A 225 -4.41 -25.52 -1.99
CA ALA A 225 -3.62 -25.62 -0.77
C ALA A 225 -4.47 -26.11 0.43
N PHE A 226 -5.64 -25.53 0.62
CA PHE A 226 -6.53 -25.92 1.73
C PHE A 226 -7.17 -27.28 1.52
N ASN A 227 -7.61 -27.60 0.31
CA ASN A 227 -8.11 -28.96 -0.02
C ASN A 227 -7.01 -30.01 0.08
N GLY A 228 -5.76 -29.64 -0.15
CA GLY A 228 -4.58 -30.47 0.03
C GLY A 228 -4.13 -30.61 1.47
N GLY A 229 -4.72 -29.84 2.41
CA GLY A 229 -4.55 -30.04 3.84
C GLY A 229 -3.54 -29.13 4.54
N ILE A 230 -3.22 -27.95 3.99
CA ILE A 230 -2.27 -27.02 4.61
C ILE A 230 -2.62 -26.65 6.06
N ASP A 231 -3.90 -26.67 6.43
CA ASP A 231 -4.37 -26.31 7.77
C ASP A 231 -4.93 -27.51 8.57
N LEU A 232 -4.57 -28.74 8.21
CA LEU A 232 -5.02 -29.94 8.98
C LEU A 232 -4.57 -29.92 10.44
N THR A 233 -3.44 -29.28 10.73
CA THR A 233 -2.87 -29.14 12.07
C THR A 233 -3.24 -27.81 12.73
N ASN A 234 -4.13 -26.99 12.12
CA ASN A 234 -4.57 -25.68 12.60
C ASN A 234 -3.40 -24.69 12.79
N HIS A 235 -2.46 -24.69 11.88
CA HIS A 235 -1.28 -23.80 11.92
C HIS A 235 -1.54 -22.43 11.27
N VAL A 236 -2.47 -22.36 10.31
CA VAL A 236 -2.65 -21.17 9.49
C VAL A 236 -3.45 -20.09 10.23
N LYS A 237 -2.81 -18.95 10.45
CA LYS A 237 -3.42 -17.71 10.98
C LYS A 237 -3.92 -16.80 9.87
N SER A 238 -3.14 -16.69 8.79
CA SER A 238 -3.43 -15.83 7.67
C SER A 238 -2.89 -16.40 6.35
N VAL A 239 -3.47 -15.94 5.25
CA VAL A 239 -3.01 -16.22 3.89
C VAL A 239 -2.43 -14.95 3.29
N SER A 240 -1.20 -15.05 2.79
CA SER A 240 -0.48 -14.01 2.08
C SER A 240 -0.41 -14.32 0.60
N LEU A 241 -0.77 -13.37 -0.24
CA LEU A 241 -0.41 -13.36 -1.66
C LEU A 241 0.31 -12.05 -1.96
N HIS A 242 1.06 -12.01 -3.05
CA HIS A 242 1.75 -10.79 -3.49
C HIS A 242 1.02 -10.13 -4.65
N HIS A 243 1.23 -8.83 -4.83
CA HIS A 243 0.68 -8.08 -5.94
C HIS A 243 1.52 -6.86 -6.31
N TYR A 244 1.86 -6.79 -7.58
CA TYR A 244 2.33 -5.56 -8.22
C TYR A 244 1.37 -5.19 -9.34
N ALA A 245 0.93 -3.92 -9.38
CA ALA A 245 -0.06 -3.49 -10.35
C ALA A 245 0.49 -3.49 -11.79
N ALA A 246 1.80 -3.43 -11.95
CA ALA A 246 2.50 -3.50 -13.23
C ALA A 246 3.91 -4.07 -13.11
N GLY A 247 4.59 -4.14 -14.24
CA GLY A 247 6.01 -4.46 -14.40
C GLY A 247 6.60 -3.67 -15.57
N ASN A 248 7.81 -4.05 -16.00
CA ASN A 248 8.53 -3.36 -17.06
C ASN A 248 7.98 -3.66 -18.46
N GLN A 249 6.75 -3.28 -18.72
CA GLN A 249 6.15 -3.39 -20.04
C GLN A 249 6.14 -2.02 -20.73
N ALA A 250 6.41 -2.02 -22.05
CA ALA A 250 6.48 -0.80 -22.86
C ALA A 250 5.17 0.02 -22.91
N TRP A 251 4.04 -0.58 -22.53
CA TRP A 251 2.73 0.06 -22.48
C TRP A 251 2.41 0.72 -21.14
N VAL A 252 3.19 0.49 -20.08
CA VAL A 252 2.95 1.08 -18.76
C VAL A 252 3.03 2.61 -18.82
N ARG A 253 2.00 3.26 -18.35
CA ARG A 253 1.85 4.73 -18.30
C ARG A 253 1.15 5.13 -17.01
N LEU A 254 1.42 6.34 -16.55
CA LEU A 254 0.83 6.84 -15.30
C LEU A 254 -0.70 6.88 -15.40
N GLN A 255 -1.27 7.47 -16.46
CA GLN A 255 -2.72 7.59 -16.61
C GLN A 255 -3.40 6.24 -16.81
N GLU A 256 -2.96 5.47 -17.79
CA GLU A 256 -3.68 4.27 -18.23
C GLU A 256 -3.53 3.10 -17.26
N THR A 257 -2.40 3.02 -16.56
CA THR A 257 -2.08 1.88 -15.69
C THR A 257 -2.43 2.17 -14.23
N PHE A 258 -2.12 3.37 -13.75
CA PHE A 258 -2.21 3.69 -12.31
C PHE A 258 -3.31 4.71 -12.01
N MET A 259 -3.35 5.86 -12.67
CA MET A 259 -4.40 6.86 -12.48
C MET A 259 -5.70 6.45 -13.20
N ASN A 260 -6.14 5.22 -12.96
CA ASN A 260 -7.24 4.53 -13.64
C ASN A 260 -7.97 3.61 -12.66
N HIS A 261 -9.12 4.05 -12.17
CA HIS A 261 -9.91 3.28 -11.21
C HIS A 261 -10.33 1.91 -11.76
N THR A 262 -10.66 1.82 -13.05
CA THR A 262 -11.01 0.53 -13.66
C THR A 262 -9.82 -0.46 -13.64
N ALA A 263 -8.59 0.03 -13.82
CA ALA A 263 -7.40 -0.80 -13.71
C ALA A 263 -7.15 -1.25 -12.25
N VAL A 264 -7.37 -0.36 -11.27
CA VAL A 264 -7.31 -0.72 -9.84
C VAL A 264 -8.32 -1.80 -9.50
N VAL A 265 -9.57 -1.65 -9.96
CA VAL A 265 -10.63 -2.66 -9.78
C VAL A 265 -10.22 -4.00 -10.41
N ALA A 266 -9.74 -3.99 -11.65
CA ALA A 266 -9.34 -5.21 -12.35
C ALA A 266 -8.17 -5.91 -11.63
N ASN A 267 -7.15 -5.15 -11.22
CA ASN A 267 -5.96 -5.67 -10.55
C ASN A 267 -6.30 -6.35 -9.21
N LEU A 268 -7.16 -5.74 -8.39
CA LEU A 268 -7.46 -6.28 -7.06
C LEU A 268 -8.57 -7.35 -7.08
N SER A 269 -9.50 -7.29 -8.03
CA SER A 269 -10.59 -8.27 -8.11
C SER A 269 -10.13 -9.70 -8.38
N ILE A 270 -8.91 -9.91 -8.91
CA ILE A 270 -8.34 -11.24 -9.13
C ILE A 270 -8.14 -12.02 -7.82
N TYR A 271 -8.08 -11.33 -6.67
CA TYR A 271 -7.95 -11.97 -5.35
C TYR A 271 -9.30 -12.34 -4.72
N SER A 272 -10.41 -11.88 -5.30
CA SER A 272 -11.76 -12.17 -4.77
C SER A 272 -12.07 -13.68 -4.68
N PRO A 273 -11.68 -14.55 -5.64
CA PRO A 273 -11.90 -15.98 -5.49
C PRO A 273 -11.23 -16.57 -4.26
N ALA A 274 -9.95 -16.25 -4.02
CA ALA A 274 -9.19 -16.72 -2.85
C ALA A 274 -9.81 -16.22 -1.55
N ASN A 275 -10.10 -14.92 -1.46
CA ASN A 275 -10.70 -14.32 -0.28
C ASN A 275 -12.11 -14.83 0.02
N ASN A 276 -12.96 -15.00 -1.00
CA ASN A 276 -14.30 -15.57 -0.84
C ASN A 276 -14.26 -17.05 -0.43
N TYR A 277 -13.29 -17.81 -0.95
CA TYR A 277 -13.08 -19.19 -0.53
C TYR A 277 -12.73 -19.28 0.97
N LEU A 278 -11.79 -18.47 1.44
CA LEU A 278 -11.43 -18.39 2.86
C LEU A 278 -12.62 -17.96 3.71
N LYS A 279 -13.29 -16.88 3.35
CA LYS A 279 -14.45 -16.38 4.08
C LYS A 279 -15.57 -17.41 4.22
N SER A 280 -15.76 -18.26 3.21
CA SER A 280 -16.81 -19.28 3.20
C SER A 280 -16.44 -20.55 3.96
N ASN A 281 -15.17 -20.95 4.00
CA ASN A 281 -14.73 -22.23 4.51
C ASN A 281 -13.85 -22.11 5.77
N TYR A 282 -13.14 -20.98 5.92
CA TYR A 282 -12.16 -20.72 6.99
C TYR A 282 -12.29 -19.26 7.48
N PRO A 283 -13.43 -18.85 8.06
CA PRO A 283 -13.75 -17.46 8.36
C PRO A 283 -12.81 -16.79 9.38
N ASP A 284 -12.07 -17.59 10.15
CA ASP A 284 -11.08 -17.10 11.12
C ASP A 284 -9.71 -16.84 10.50
N ILE A 285 -9.48 -17.24 9.23
CA ILE A 285 -8.23 -17.04 8.52
C ILE A 285 -8.33 -15.75 7.72
N THR A 286 -7.47 -14.79 8.01
CA THR A 286 -7.45 -13.50 7.33
C THR A 286 -6.67 -13.57 6.02
N PHE A 287 -7.09 -12.77 5.03
CA PHE A 287 -6.42 -12.64 3.74
C PHE A 287 -5.71 -11.30 3.64
N LEU A 288 -4.46 -11.29 3.19
CA LEU A 288 -3.68 -10.07 3.04
C LEU A 288 -2.79 -10.12 1.79
N LEU A 289 -2.33 -8.96 1.33
CA LEU A 289 -1.24 -8.82 0.37
C LEU A 289 0.06 -8.58 1.14
N GLY A 290 0.83 -9.66 1.34
CA GLY A 290 2.04 -9.68 2.17
C GLY A 290 3.22 -8.94 1.56
N GLU A 291 3.18 -8.74 0.24
CA GLU A 291 4.10 -7.89 -0.50
C GLU A 291 3.37 -7.24 -1.66
N THR A 292 3.39 -5.91 -1.74
CA THR A 292 2.67 -5.20 -2.80
C THR A 292 3.25 -3.81 -3.07
N ASN A 293 3.14 -3.36 -4.32
CA ASN A 293 3.33 -1.96 -4.72
C ASN A 293 2.89 -1.72 -6.18
N SER A 294 3.24 -0.56 -6.74
CA SER A 294 2.86 -0.16 -8.10
C SER A 294 3.56 -0.98 -9.19
N ASP A 295 4.88 -1.12 -9.13
CA ASP A 295 5.68 -1.77 -10.17
C ASP A 295 6.80 -2.61 -9.55
N TYR A 296 7.10 -3.81 -10.10
CA TYR A 296 8.15 -4.67 -9.55
C TYR A 296 9.53 -4.46 -10.21
N THR A 297 9.66 -3.57 -11.20
CA THR A 297 10.88 -3.46 -12.01
C THR A 297 11.75 -2.25 -11.70
N ASN A 298 11.22 -1.24 -11.02
CA ASN A 298 11.94 -0.04 -10.61
C ASN A 298 12.60 0.76 -11.76
N ILE A 299 12.09 0.66 -13.00
CA ILE A 299 12.64 1.35 -14.17
C ILE A 299 11.95 2.68 -14.44
N LEU A 300 10.68 2.81 -14.01
CA LEU A 300 9.83 3.97 -14.29
C LEU A 300 9.77 4.96 -13.12
N MET A 301 10.78 4.98 -12.25
CA MET A 301 10.83 5.74 -11.00
C MET A 301 10.34 7.19 -11.13
N ASN A 302 10.87 7.94 -12.09
CA ASN A 302 10.58 9.37 -12.23
C ASN A 302 9.39 9.67 -13.15
N GLN A 303 8.72 8.66 -13.68
CA GLN A 303 7.61 8.82 -14.62
C GLN A 303 6.29 8.28 -14.04
N VAL A 304 6.38 7.27 -13.17
CA VAL A 304 5.23 6.53 -12.68
C VAL A 304 5.30 6.30 -11.18
N GLU A 305 6.41 5.71 -10.67
CA GLU A 305 6.47 5.15 -9.33
C GLU A 305 6.62 6.21 -8.23
N GLY A 306 7.54 7.16 -8.43
CA GLY A 306 7.94 8.16 -7.42
C GLY A 306 7.34 9.54 -7.65
N VAL A 307 6.16 9.64 -8.25
CA VAL A 307 5.50 10.90 -8.61
C VAL A 307 4.14 11.07 -7.91
N PHE A 308 3.62 12.27 -7.90
CA PHE A 308 2.36 12.60 -7.21
C PHE A 308 1.16 11.77 -7.68
N GLY A 309 1.10 11.43 -8.98
CA GLY A 309 0.07 10.54 -9.50
C GLY A 309 0.04 9.17 -8.83
N SER A 310 1.19 8.64 -8.41
CA SER A 310 1.25 7.39 -7.66
C SER A 310 0.72 7.50 -6.23
N SER A 311 0.75 8.70 -5.62
CA SER A 311 0.07 8.96 -4.35
C SER A 311 -1.45 8.83 -4.49
N LEU A 312 -2.00 9.36 -5.58
CA LEU A 312 -3.45 9.27 -5.87
C LEU A 312 -3.87 7.83 -6.18
N TRP A 313 -3.06 7.13 -7.00
CA TRP A 313 -3.24 5.70 -7.22
C TRP A 313 -3.27 4.92 -5.92
N LEU A 314 -2.33 5.18 -5.02
CA LEU A 314 -2.21 4.45 -3.76
C LEU A 314 -3.42 4.65 -2.85
N ILE A 315 -4.01 5.86 -2.81
CA ILE A 315 -5.27 6.10 -2.08
C ILE A 315 -6.39 5.22 -2.66
N ASP A 316 -6.56 5.24 -3.96
CA ASP A 316 -7.60 4.46 -4.65
C ASP A 316 -7.38 2.95 -4.47
N TYR A 317 -6.14 2.49 -4.65
CA TYR A 317 -5.72 1.10 -4.48
C TYR A 317 -6.01 0.55 -3.08
N LEU A 318 -5.61 1.29 -2.05
CA LEU A 318 -5.80 0.87 -0.67
C LEU A 318 -7.28 0.88 -0.27
N LEU A 319 -8.03 1.93 -0.61
CA LEU A 319 -9.46 2.02 -0.27
C LEU A 319 -10.30 0.97 -1.01
N TYR A 320 -10.00 0.72 -2.28
CA TYR A 320 -10.69 -0.34 -3.01
C TYR A 320 -10.33 -1.73 -2.44
N GLY A 321 -9.08 -1.97 -2.10
CA GLY A 321 -8.65 -3.20 -1.45
C GLY A 321 -9.34 -3.46 -0.10
N MET A 322 -9.51 -2.42 0.72
CA MET A 322 -10.31 -2.52 1.95
C MET A 322 -11.74 -2.99 1.65
N SER A 323 -12.36 -2.44 0.60
CA SER A 323 -13.74 -2.81 0.23
C SER A 323 -13.88 -4.27 -0.20
N LEU A 324 -12.80 -4.89 -0.65
CA LEU A 324 -12.72 -6.32 -0.97
C LEU A 324 -12.42 -7.20 0.26
N ASN A 325 -12.33 -6.62 1.46
CA ASN A 325 -11.95 -7.32 2.69
C ASN A 325 -10.51 -7.89 2.69
N ILE A 326 -9.61 -7.32 1.92
CA ILE A 326 -8.17 -7.54 2.09
C ILE A 326 -7.78 -6.86 3.40
N THR A 327 -7.23 -7.64 4.35
CA THR A 327 -7.03 -7.18 5.72
C THR A 327 -5.84 -6.23 5.84
N ARG A 328 -4.75 -6.49 5.11
CA ARG A 328 -3.51 -5.68 5.13
C ARG A 328 -2.84 -5.63 3.78
N PHE A 329 -2.13 -4.54 3.55
CA PHE A 329 -1.25 -4.32 2.41
C PHE A 329 0.14 -4.00 2.94
N ASN A 330 1.07 -4.95 2.84
CA ASN A 330 2.46 -4.73 3.22
C ASN A 330 3.19 -4.08 2.04
N LEU A 331 3.25 -2.75 2.06
CA LEU A 331 3.89 -1.97 1.01
C LEU A 331 5.41 -2.17 1.08
N ILE A 332 5.99 -2.79 0.06
CA ILE A 332 7.42 -3.07 0.05
C ILE A 332 8.23 -1.78 -0.04
N GLN A 333 9.30 -1.69 0.75
CA GLN A 333 10.22 -0.58 0.84
C GLN A 333 11.64 -1.01 0.47
N GLY A 334 12.36 -0.15 -0.22
CA GLY A 334 13.76 -0.37 -0.55
C GLY A 334 14.42 0.93 -0.99
N THR A 335 15.68 1.16 -0.60
CA THR A 335 16.37 2.44 -0.85
C THR A 335 16.51 2.77 -2.33
N THR A 336 16.50 1.76 -3.20
CA THR A 336 16.58 1.92 -4.66
C THR A 336 15.23 1.80 -5.36
N PHE A 337 14.14 1.48 -4.65
CA PHE A 337 12.82 1.33 -5.25
C PHE A 337 12.14 2.68 -5.45
N GLY A 338 11.63 2.94 -6.67
CA GLY A 338 10.97 4.20 -7.03
C GLY A 338 9.68 4.46 -6.27
N TYR A 339 8.97 3.41 -5.95
CA TYR A 339 7.69 3.43 -5.23
C TYR A 339 7.81 3.49 -3.71
N THR A 340 9.03 3.43 -3.16
CA THR A 340 9.21 3.55 -1.69
C THR A 340 8.66 4.88 -1.18
N GLY A 341 8.08 4.89 0.02
CA GLY A 341 7.52 6.10 0.62
C GLY A 341 8.58 7.14 1.02
N TRP A 342 9.80 6.67 1.33
CA TRP A 342 10.93 7.52 1.68
C TRP A 342 12.25 6.82 1.40
N VAL A 343 13.31 7.58 1.22
CA VAL A 343 14.69 7.09 1.14
C VAL A 343 15.38 7.43 2.47
N PRO A 344 15.73 6.42 3.29
CA PRO A 344 16.12 6.63 4.68
C PRO A 344 17.60 7.02 4.87
N VAL A 345 18.43 6.76 3.88
CA VAL A 345 19.88 6.99 3.91
C VAL A 345 20.35 7.77 2.69
N PRO A 346 21.49 8.45 2.73
CA PRO A 346 22.05 9.11 1.56
C PRO A 346 22.27 8.10 0.41
N THR A 347 21.83 8.46 -0.81
CA THR A 347 22.06 7.67 -2.02
C THR A 347 22.80 8.51 -3.04
N GLY A 348 24.07 8.17 -3.30
CA GLY A 348 24.95 9.01 -4.12
C GLY A 348 25.12 10.41 -3.52
N SER A 349 24.73 11.44 -4.25
CA SER A 349 24.78 12.84 -3.78
C SER A 349 23.49 13.33 -3.12
N MET A 350 22.44 12.52 -3.11
CA MET A 350 21.14 12.90 -2.51
C MET A 350 21.12 12.60 -1.02
N GLN A 351 20.60 13.53 -0.24
CA GLN A 351 20.29 13.30 1.17
C GLN A 351 19.01 12.43 1.30
N PRO A 352 18.74 11.85 2.47
CA PRO A 352 17.45 11.22 2.74
C PRO A 352 16.29 12.16 2.42
N TYR A 353 15.18 11.63 1.95
CA TYR A 353 14.01 12.45 1.55
C TYR A 353 12.71 11.64 1.55
N VAL A 354 11.61 12.36 1.67
CA VAL A 354 10.25 11.84 1.50
C VAL A 354 9.93 11.73 0.01
N ARG A 355 9.30 10.63 -0.39
CA ARG A 355 8.78 10.44 -1.75
C ARG A 355 7.27 10.66 -1.81
N PRO A 356 6.73 11.02 -2.98
CA PRO A 356 5.29 11.23 -3.16
C PRO A 356 4.39 10.10 -2.66
N PRO A 357 4.67 8.80 -2.85
CA PRO A 357 3.81 7.71 -2.35
C PRO A 357 3.51 7.78 -0.85
N LEU A 358 4.39 8.33 -0.02
CA LEU A 358 4.13 8.52 1.41
C LEU A 358 2.87 9.36 1.67
N TYR A 359 2.61 10.37 0.84
CA TYR A 359 1.41 11.21 1.02
C TYR A 359 0.12 10.42 0.79
N GLY A 360 0.12 9.42 -0.11
CA GLY A 360 -1.02 8.50 -0.25
C GLY A 360 -1.27 7.72 1.04
N GLN A 361 -0.20 7.24 1.70
CA GLN A 361 -0.29 6.53 2.97
C GLN A 361 -0.77 7.44 4.11
N ILE A 362 -0.26 8.66 4.19
CA ILE A 362 -0.70 9.67 5.18
C ILE A 362 -2.20 9.95 5.04
N VAL A 363 -2.68 10.17 3.83
CA VAL A 363 -4.11 10.41 3.56
C VAL A 363 -4.96 9.22 4.00
N VAL A 364 -4.55 7.99 3.67
CA VAL A 364 -5.29 6.80 4.06
C VAL A 364 -5.27 6.61 5.59
N ALA A 365 -4.15 6.86 6.25
CA ALA A 365 -4.07 6.83 7.72
C ALA A 365 -5.04 7.85 8.37
N ASP A 366 -5.16 9.05 7.81
CA ASP A 366 -6.12 10.07 8.26
C ASP A 366 -7.59 9.68 7.98
N ILE A 367 -7.85 8.98 6.86
CA ILE A 367 -9.19 8.48 6.53
C ILE A 367 -9.63 7.43 7.56
N ILE A 368 -8.78 6.46 7.88
CA ILE A 368 -9.04 5.43 8.89
C ILE A 368 -9.14 6.07 10.28
N GLY A 369 -8.23 6.96 10.62
CA GLY A 369 -8.23 7.71 11.88
C GLY A 369 -8.10 6.82 13.10
N GLN A 370 -8.78 7.18 14.21
CA GLN A 370 -8.67 6.51 15.51
C GLN A 370 -9.94 5.70 15.89
N ASN A 371 -11.00 5.75 15.07
CA ASN A 371 -12.22 5.04 15.39
C ASN A 371 -12.02 3.52 15.14
N PRO A 372 -12.23 2.64 16.15
CA PRO A 372 -12.00 1.20 16.00
C PRO A 372 -13.02 0.50 15.08
N HIS A 373 -14.03 1.20 14.62
CA HIS A 373 -15.13 0.63 13.80
C HIS A 373 -15.27 1.42 12.49
N VAL A 374 -14.23 1.37 11.66
CA VAL A 374 -14.23 1.98 10.33
C VAL A 374 -14.55 0.94 9.27
N GLN A 375 -15.41 1.30 8.32
CA GLN A 375 -15.75 0.49 7.15
C GLN A 375 -15.74 1.36 5.90
N ILE A 376 -15.32 0.80 4.76
CA ILE A 376 -15.20 1.49 3.48
C ILE A 376 -16.22 0.93 2.51
N PHE A 377 -16.91 1.81 1.79
CA PHE A 377 -17.85 1.46 0.74
C PHE A 377 -17.47 2.16 -0.57
N PRO A 378 -17.13 1.43 -1.64
CA PRO A 378 -16.88 2.04 -2.94
C PRO A 378 -18.21 2.50 -3.55
N ILE A 379 -18.24 3.72 -4.06
CA ILE A 379 -19.41 4.29 -4.72
C ILE A 379 -19.25 4.08 -6.21
N ASP A 380 -20.11 3.27 -6.80
CA ASP A 380 -20.12 3.03 -8.25
C ASP A 380 -20.56 4.29 -8.99
N LEU A 381 -19.71 4.80 -9.84
CA LEU A 381 -19.96 5.99 -10.68
C LEU A 381 -20.24 5.63 -12.14
N GLY A 382 -20.15 4.36 -12.51
CA GLY A 382 -20.19 3.88 -13.89
C GLY A 382 -18.83 3.88 -14.59
N ALA A 383 -18.69 3.00 -15.57
CA ALA A 383 -17.41 2.76 -16.28
C ALA A 383 -16.90 3.98 -17.06
N GLU A 384 -17.76 4.93 -17.40
CA GLU A 384 -17.39 6.18 -18.06
C GLU A 384 -16.55 7.11 -17.17
N HIS A 385 -16.60 6.91 -15.84
CA HIS A 385 -15.86 7.69 -14.85
C HIS A 385 -14.56 7.02 -14.40
N TRP A 386 -13.90 6.25 -15.27
CA TRP A 386 -12.70 5.48 -14.96
C TRP A 386 -11.51 6.30 -14.41
N LYS A 387 -11.52 7.62 -14.61
CA LYS A 387 -10.54 8.57 -14.05
C LYS A 387 -10.99 9.21 -12.73
N PHE A 388 -12.02 8.68 -12.10
CA PHE A 388 -12.55 9.25 -10.86
C PHE A 388 -13.04 8.15 -9.95
N SER A 389 -12.61 8.14 -8.71
CA SER A 389 -13.13 7.22 -7.70
C SER A 389 -13.75 7.95 -6.52
N ALA A 390 -14.70 7.28 -5.88
CA ALA A 390 -15.43 7.82 -4.75
C ALA A 390 -15.71 6.73 -3.70
N TYR A 391 -15.57 7.09 -2.43
CA TYR A 391 -15.79 6.18 -1.31
C TYR A 391 -16.61 6.85 -0.20
N GLY A 392 -17.52 6.09 0.40
CA GLY A 392 -18.12 6.39 1.69
C GLY A 392 -17.33 5.73 2.81
N VAL A 393 -16.99 6.51 3.83
CA VAL A 393 -16.32 6.02 5.04
C VAL A 393 -17.33 6.04 6.17
N TYR A 394 -17.51 4.90 6.82
CA TYR A 394 -18.45 4.72 7.90
C TYR A 394 -17.72 4.53 9.22
N GLU A 395 -18.06 5.33 10.20
CA GLU A 395 -17.56 5.19 11.57
C GLU A 395 -18.71 4.80 12.49
N SER A 396 -18.56 3.68 13.22
CA SER A 396 -19.60 3.16 14.10
C SER A 396 -20.98 3.09 13.41
N THR A 397 -21.00 2.54 12.19
CA THR A 397 -22.17 2.31 11.31
C THR A 397 -22.78 3.54 10.62
N LYS A 398 -22.26 4.74 10.82
CA LYS A 398 -22.76 5.97 10.20
C LYS A 398 -21.77 6.52 9.18
N LEU A 399 -22.28 7.10 8.12
CA LEU A 399 -21.47 7.84 7.17
C LEU A 399 -20.76 9.00 7.89
N SER A 400 -19.43 8.99 7.85
CA SER A 400 -18.55 9.98 8.48
C SER A 400 -17.80 10.83 7.47
N LYS A 401 -17.33 10.19 6.36
CA LYS A 401 -16.57 10.93 5.34
C LYS A 401 -16.94 10.49 3.93
N TYR A 402 -16.73 11.39 2.97
CA TYR A 402 -16.55 11.03 1.56
C TYR A 402 -15.08 11.18 1.19
N VAL A 403 -14.55 10.23 0.43
CA VAL A 403 -13.23 10.33 -0.21
C VAL A 403 -13.42 10.35 -1.71
N LEU A 404 -12.82 11.33 -2.37
CA LEU A 404 -12.98 11.59 -3.80
C LEU A 404 -11.59 11.73 -4.41
N VAL A 405 -11.27 10.93 -5.42
CA VAL A 405 -9.97 10.97 -6.08
C VAL A 405 -10.16 11.25 -7.57
N ASN A 406 -9.70 12.41 -8.00
CA ASN A 406 -9.66 12.76 -9.41
C ASN A 406 -8.33 12.29 -10.01
N LEU A 407 -8.37 11.14 -10.66
CA LEU A 407 -7.26 10.44 -11.29
C LEU A 407 -6.98 10.95 -12.72
N ASP A 408 -7.65 12.02 -13.19
CA ASP A 408 -7.34 12.60 -14.49
C ASP A 408 -5.94 13.23 -14.47
N GLU A 409 -5.03 12.75 -15.30
CA GLU A 409 -3.64 13.18 -15.33
C GLU A 409 -3.54 14.61 -15.90
N TRP A 410 -3.00 15.50 -15.09
CA TRP A 410 -2.66 16.84 -15.50
C TRP A 410 -1.31 17.27 -14.90
N ASN A 411 -0.55 18.05 -15.65
CA ASN A 411 0.74 18.58 -15.24
C ASN A 411 0.82 20.09 -15.48
N SER A 412 1.46 20.82 -14.57
CA SER A 412 1.65 22.28 -14.69
C SER A 412 2.42 22.71 -15.94
N THR A 413 3.15 21.78 -16.57
CA THR A 413 3.85 21.97 -17.83
C THR A 413 2.94 21.91 -19.07
N THR A 414 1.68 21.46 -18.92
CA THR A 414 0.71 21.42 -20.02
C THR A 414 0.26 22.81 -20.39
N ARG A 415 -0.05 23.01 -21.68
CA ARG A 415 -0.51 24.32 -22.20
C ARG A 415 -1.99 24.59 -21.93
N TYR A 416 -2.72 23.60 -21.41
CA TYR A 416 -4.15 23.74 -21.15
C TYR A 416 -4.39 24.04 -19.66
N PRO A 417 -5.43 24.84 -19.34
CA PRO A 417 -5.87 25.03 -17.97
C PRO A 417 -6.17 23.68 -17.31
N ARG A 418 -5.92 23.58 -16.01
CA ARG A 418 -6.22 22.36 -15.25
C ARG A 418 -7.72 22.04 -15.31
N PRO A 419 -8.13 20.88 -15.85
CA PRO A 419 -9.54 20.50 -15.90
C PRO A 419 -10.11 20.34 -14.48
N THR A 420 -11.43 20.36 -14.35
CA THR A 420 -12.11 20.24 -13.06
C THR A 420 -13.35 19.36 -13.18
N GLN A 421 -13.49 18.41 -12.27
CA GLN A 421 -14.70 17.62 -12.11
C GLN A 421 -15.63 18.30 -11.12
N LYS A 422 -16.86 18.56 -11.52
CA LYS A 422 -17.92 19.04 -10.60
C LYS A 422 -18.68 17.86 -10.04
N VAL A 423 -18.87 17.84 -8.72
CA VAL A 423 -19.62 16.80 -8.02
C VAL A 423 -20.73 17.41 -7.18
N THR A 424 -21.83 16.68 -7.03
CA THR A 424 -22.89 16.97 -6.04
C THR A 424 -22.93 15.81 -5.06
N LEU A 425 -22.70 16.11 -3.80
CA LEU A 425 -22.76 15.16 -2.69
C LEU A 425 -24.13 15.29 -1.98
N ASN A 426 -24.73 14.17 -1.64
CA ASN A 426 -25.87 14.11 -0.75
C ASN A 426 -25.38 13.79 0.68
N PHE A 427 -26.01 14.38 1.66
CA PHE A 427 -25.65 14.27 3.07
C PHE A 427 -26.82 13.78 3.90
N PRO A 428 -26.56 13.03 4.99
CA PRO A 428 -27.57 12.64 5.95
C PRO A 428 -28.37 13.81 6.51
N SER A 429 -29.61 13.53 6.91
CA SER A 429 -30.45 14.54 7.55
C SER A 429 -29.81 15.12 8.80
N GLY A 430 -29.86 16.44 8.94
CA GLY A 430 -29.29 17.15 10.09
C GLY A 430 -27.84 17.64 9.89
N VAL A 431 -27.12 17.17 8.90
CA VAL A 431 -25.78 17.67 8.58
C VAL A 431 -25.90 19.02 7.87
N SER A 432 -25.35 20.08 8.44
CA SER A 432 -25.42 21.46 7.93
C SER A 432 -24.10 21.97 7.33
N SER A 433 -22.98 21.33 7.67
CA SER A 433 -21.66 21.65 7.15
C SER A 433 -20.77 20.41 7.12
N ALA A 434 -19.70 20.48 6.35
CA ALA A 434 -18.63 19.50 6.32
C ALA A 434 -17.28 20.20 6.19
N THR A 435 -16.22 19.54 6.60
CA THR A 435 -14.84 20.01 6.44
C THR A 435 -14.21 19.33 5.23
N VAL A 436 -13.51 20.09 4.40
CA VAL A 436 -12.85 19.60 3.19
C VAL A 436 -11.34 19.74 3.36
N GLN A 437 -10.62 18.63 3.28
CA GLN A 437 -9.16 18.59 3.18
C GLN A 437 -8.76 18.12 1.78
N ARG A 438 -7.60 18.62 1.29
CA ARG A 438 -7.13 18.33 -0.06
C ARG A 438 -5.69 17.82 -0.05
N LEU A 439 -5.43 16.83 -0.86
CA LEU A 439 -4.09 16.41 -1.24
C LEU A 439 -3.73 17.11 -2.54
N LEU A 440 -2.73 17.99 -2.48
CA LEU A 440 -2.34 18.89 -3.56
C LEU A 440 -0.91 18.65 -4.02
N GLY A 441 -0.68 18.81 -5.32
CA GLY A 441 0.62 18.82 -5.97
C GLY A 441 0.58 19.67 -7.26
N ALA A 442 1.75 20.00 -7.78
CA ALA A 442 1.90 20.81 -8.98
C ALA A 442 1.41 20.13 -10.27
N GLY A 443 1.21 18.82 -10.22
CA GLY A 443 0.74 17.98 -11.32
C GLY A 443 1.10 16.51 -11.09
N ALA A 444 0.63 15.62 -11.92
CA ALA A 444 0.78 14.18 -11.76
C ALA A 444 2.26 13.71 -11.70
N SER A 445 3.14 14.38 -12.45
CA SER A 445 4.58 14.10 -12.48
C SER A 445 5.40 14.83 -11.41
N ALA A 446 4.74 15.54 -10.46
CA ALA A 446 5.45 16.23 -9.39
C ALA A 446 6.11 15.22 -8.43
N ASP A 447 7.36 15.47 -8.05
CA ASP A 447 8.14 14.70 -7.09
C ASP A 447 8.36 15.45 -5.76
N SER A 448 7.89 16.69 -5.67
CA SER A 448 8.05 17.62 -4.56
C SER A 448 6.87 18.57 -4.45
N ASP A 449 6.89 19.46 -3.46
CA ASP A 449 5.85 20.47 -3.22
C ASP A 449 4.44 19.90 -3.10
N ILE A 450 4.33 18.72 -2.45
CA ILE A 450 3.08 18.06 -2.16
C ILE A 450 2.62 18.45 -0.75
N SER A 451 1.31 18.63 -0.59
CA SER A 451 0.73 18.93 0.71
C SER A 451 -0.60 18.21 0.94
N TRP A 452 -0.81 17.78 2.19
CA TRP A 452 -2.08 17.26 2.68
C TRP A 452 -2.66 18.20 3.73
N GLY A 453 -3.84 18.75 3.46
CA GLY A 453 -4.47 19.72 4.36
C GLY A 453 -3.58 20.92 4.67
N GLY A 454 -2.73 21.36 3.73
CA GLY A 454 -1.78 22.47 3.87
C GLY A 454 -0.45 22.10 4.55
N LEU A 455 -0.26 20.82 4.93
CA LEU A 455 0.96 20.34 5.59
C LEU A 455 1.82 19.54 4.60
N SER A 456 3.14 19.71 4.71
CA SER A 456 4.15 18.96 3.95
C SER A 456 5.19 18.36 4.89
N TRP A 457 5.78 17.23 4.50
CA TRP A 457 6.79 16.52 5.28
C TRP A 457 8.10 16.41 4.51
N ASN A 458 9.21 16.65 5.20
CA ASN A 458 10.54 16.66 4.60
C ASN A 458 11.57 16.09 5.57
N TYR A 459 12.72 15.64 5.01
CA TYR A 459 13.89 15.33 5.81
C TYR A 459 14.64 16.60 6.18
N THR A 460 14.99 16.73 7.48
CA THR A 460 15.84 17.84 7.95
C THR A 460 16.68 17.36 9.14
N HIS A 461 18.01 17.38 8.99
CA HIS A 461 18.97 17.04 10.05
C HIS A 461 18.69 15.69 10.75
N GLY A 462 18.41 14.63 9.99
CA GLY A 462 18.18 13.28 10.52
C GLY A 462 16.77 13.03 11.04
N ARG A 463 15.83 13.94 10.86
CA ARG A 463 14.46 13.85 11.34
C ARG A 463 13.42 14.14 10.25
N LEU A 464 12.24 13.59 10.41
CA LEU A 464 11.06 14.06 9.69
C LEU A 464 10.62 15.41 10.25
N THR A 465 10.47 16.39 9.37
CA THR A 465 9.96 17.73 9.75
C THR A 465 8.70 18.04 8.97
N GLN A 466 7.73 18.57 9.70
CA GLN A 466 6.48 19.06 9.12
C GLN A 466 6.59 20.56 8.87
N SER A 467 6.10 21.02 7.73
CA SER A 467 6.01 22.43 7.34
C SER A 467 4.61 22.78 6.85
N GLY A 468 4.33 24.06 6.65
CA GLY A 468 3.02 24.56 6.24
C GLY A 468 2.12 24.91 7.42
N GLN A 469 0.86 25.21 7.12
CA GLN A 469 -0.18 25.49 8.10
C GLN A 469 -1.40 24.62 7.81
N PRO A 470 -2.02 24.02 8.82
CA PRO A 470 -3.25 23.25 8.62
C PRO A 470 -4.29 24.09 7.88
N HIS A 471 -4.81 23.57 6.81
CA HIS A 471 -5.83 24.22 5.99
C HIS A 471 -6.98 23.28 5.68
N HIS A 472 -8.18 23.73 5.92
CA HIS A 472 -9.40 23.07 5.54
C HIS A 472 -10.46 24.08 5.11
N GLU A 473 -11.32 23.68 4.17
CA GLU A 473 -12.44 24.48 3.69
C GLU A 473 -13.72 24.05 4.44
N ILE A 474 -14.63 24.99 4.67
CA ILE A 474 -15.97 24.68 5.19
C ILE A 474 -16.94 24.59 4.02
N LEU A 475 -17.48 23.40 3.80
CA LEU A 475 -18.50 23.12 2.82
C LEU A 475 -19.89 23.28 3.45
N ARG A 476 -20.66 24.28 3.01
CA ARG A 476 -22.04 24.49 3.47
C ARG A 476 -23.00 23.56 2.77
N ILE A 477 -23.84 22.89 3.53
CA ILE A 477 -24.84 21.95 3.03
C ILE A 477 -26.19 22.64 3.01
N THR A 478 -26.86 22.61 1.86
CA THR A 478 -28.19 23.23 1.68
C THR A 478 -29.17 22.18 1.16
N ARG A 479 -30.24 21.97 1.90
CA ARG A 479 -31.26 20.95 1.58
C ARG A 479 -30.66 19.55 1.40
N GLY A 480 -29.73 19.17 2.28
CA GLY A 480 -29.06 17.87 2.25
C GLY A 480 -28.06 17.70 1.10
N MET A 481 -27.67 18.76 0.41
CA MET A 481 -26.76 18.69 -0.73
C MET A 481 -25.67 19.77 -0.66
N ALA A 482 -24.50 19.45 -1.21
CA ALA A 482 -23.48 20.44 -1.51
C ALA A 482 -22.79 20.14 -2.84
N LYS A 483 -22.25 21.18 -3.47
CA LYS A 483 -21.46 21.08 -4.70
C LYS A 483 -20.01 21.33 -4.39
N LEU A 484 -19.16 20.51 -4.98
CA LEU A 484 -17.71 20.62 -4.87
C LEU A 484 -17.10 20.57 -6.26
N THR A 485 -16.00 21.30 -6.46
CA THR A 485 -15.19 21.26 -7.68
C THR A 485 -13.84 20.65 -7.30
N ILE A 486 -13.44 19.60 -8.03
CA ILE A 486 -12.20 18.87 -7.79
C ILE A 486 -11.35 18.96 -9.05
N PRO A 487 -10.24 19.71 -9.03
CA PRO A 487 -9.28 19.74 -10.12
C PRO A 487 -8.75 18.34 -10.47
N SER A 488 -8.39 18.13 -11.72
CA SER A 488 -7.65 16.93 -12.17
C SER A 488 -6.40 16.73 -11.32
N THR A 489 -6.03 15.47 -11.05
CA THR A 489 -4.84 15.13 -10.23
C THR A 489 -4.95 15.70 -8.80
N GLU A 490 -6.04 15.39 -8.11
CA GLU A 490 -6.29 15.84 -6.74
C GLU A 490 -7.12 14.80 -5.97
N ALA A 491 -6.85 14.62 -4.69
CA ALA A 491 -7.73 13.88 -3.79
C ALA A 491 -8.32 14.79 -2.72
N VAL A 492 -9.55 14.47 -2.33
CA VAL A 492 -10.33 15.27 -1.38
C VAL A 492 -11.00 14.36 -0.37
N VAL A 493 -10.89 14.72 0.91
CA VAL A 493 -11.66 14.11 2.00
C VAL A 493 -12.65 15.13 2.51
N VAL A 494 -13.93 14.77 2.51
CA VAL A 494 -15.03 15.58 3.03
C VAL A 494 -15.54 14.93 4.31
N THR A 495 -15.21 15.50 5.45
CA THR A 495 -15.62 15.00 6.77
C THR A 495 -16.90 15.69 7.22
N LEU A 496 -17.92 14.92 7.55
CA LEU A 496 -19.22 15.40 8.01
C LEU A 496 -19.09 16.01 9.42
N GLY A 497 -19.72 17.19 9.61
CA GLY A 497 -19.74 17.90 10.89
C GLY A 497 -20.94 17.54 11.77
#